data_1db878bcc583cfba5fdd48387bdcad45
#
_entry.id   1db878bcc583cfba5fdd48387bdcad45
#
_cell.length_a   1.000
_cell.length_b   1.000
_cell.length_c   1.000
_cell.angle_alpha   90.00
_cell.angle_beta   90.00
_cell.angle_gamma   90.00
#
_symmetry.space_group_name_H-M   'P 1'
#
loop_
_entity.id
_entity.type
_entity.pdbx_description
1 polymer ?
#
loop_
_entity_poly.entity_id
_entity_poly.type
_entity_poly.pdbx_seq_one_letter_code
_entity_poly.pdbx_strand_id
1 'polypeptide(L)'
;YRCLSYKTLAIEWKILGGANTPYDKGVFNLEVVVPERYPFEPPKIRFLTPIYHPNIDSAGRICLDVLRLPPKGAWRPSLNISTLLTSIQLLMSEPNPDDPLMADISSEYKYNKEVFIKNAKQWTEKYASQQKRVRNVPCFDSAKKELDGQYLVLLVKAGDWT
;
A
#
# COMPACT_ATOMS: atom_id res chain seq x y z
N TYR A 1 -14.34 -32.22 19.03
CA TYR A 1 -14.56 -31.20 17.99
C TYR A 1 -13.36 -30.25 18.00
N ARG A 2 -12.42 -30.43 17.06
CA ARG A 2 -11.32 -29.48 16.85
C ARG A 2 -11.89 -28.22 16.22
N CYS A 3 -11.85 -27.12 16.95
CA CYS A 3 -12.08 -25.79 16.43
C CYS A 3 -11.00 -25.51 15.37
N LEU A 4 -11.38 -25.53 14.10
CA LEU A 4 -10.52 -25.06 13.02
C LEU A 4 -10.37 -23.55 13.21
N SER A 5 -9.22 -23.14 13.73
CA SER A 5 -8.81 -21.74 13.74
C SER A 5 -8.72 -21.28 12.29
N TYR A 6 -9.69 -20.48 11.86
CA TYR A 6 -9.64 -19.85 10.54
C TYR A 6 -8.44 -18.92 10.53
N LYS A 7 -7.37 -19.35 9.83
CA LYS A 7 -6.18 -18.53 9.63
C LYS A 7 -6.59 -17.31 8.82
N THR A 8 -6.48 -16.15 9.42
CA THR A 8 -6.63 -14.87 8.73
C THR A 8 -5.68 -14.85 7.53
N LEU A 9 -6.21 -14.67 6.32
CA LEU A 9 -5.42 -14.69 5.10
C LEU A 9 -4.66 -13.36 4.97
N ALA A 10 -3.36 -13.40 5.12
CA ALA A 10 -2.47 -12.27 4.84
C ALA A 10 -1.82 -12.47 3.47
N ILE A 11 -1.95 -11.47 2.60
CA ILE A 11 -1.45 -11.47 1.23
C ILE A 11 -0.49 -10.29 1.08
N GLU A 12 0.70 -10.53 0.52
CA GLU A 12 1.62 -9.45 0.14
C GLU A 12 1.29 -8.96 -1.27
N TRP A 13 1.16 -7.64 -1.41
CA TRP A 13 0.95 -6.95 -2.68
C TRP A 13 2.09 -5.99 -2.96
N LYS A 14 2.31 -5.66 -4.23
CA LYS A 14 3.27 -4.65 -4.66
C LYS A 14 2.57 -3.55 -5.42
N ILE A 15 2.87 -2.31 -5.04
CA ILE A 15 2.46 -1.11 -5.78
C ILE A 15 3.71 -0.45 -6.36
N LEU A 16 3.63 -0.05 -7.62
CA LEU A 16 4.64 0.78 -8.25
C LEU A 16 4.34 2.25 -7.96
N GLY A 17 5.38 3.01 -7.64
CA GLY A 17 5.28 4.45 -7.54
C GLY A 17 4.91 5.06 -8.90
N GLY A 18 3.98 6.01 -8.90
CA GLY A 18 3.50 6.66 -10.11
C GLY A 18 4.58 7.49 -10.81
N ALA A 19 4.55 7.51 -12.14
CA ALA A 19 5.41 8.39 -12.93
C ALA A 19 5.18 9.86 -12.55
N ASN A 20 6.24 10.65 -12.59
CA ASN A 20 6.25 12.08 -12.21
C ASN A 20 5.90 12.36 -10.72
N THR A 21 5.93 11.34 -9.88
CA THR A 21 5.84 11.49 -8.42
C THR A 21 7.21 11.28 -7.77
N PRO A 22 7.40 11.69 -6.50
CA PRO A 22 8.62 11.38 -5.77
C PRO A 22 8.89 9.87 -5.59
N TYR A 23 7.87 9.07 -5.83
CA TYR A 23 7.88 7.60 -5.66
C TYR A 23 8.16 6.85 -6.95
N ASP A 24 8.40 7.55 -8.07
CA ASP A 24 8.67 6.97 -9.38
C ASP A 24 9.79 5.92 -9.29
N LYS A 25 9.63 4.81 -10.02
CA LYS A 25 10.51 3.63 -10.03
C LYS A 25 10.65 2.90 -8.67
N GLY A 26 9.94 3.33 -7.64
CA GLY A 26 9.87 2.62 -6.36
C GLY A 26 8.90 1.44 -6.42
N VAL A 27 9.24 0.34 -5.75
CA VAL A 27 8.36 -0.80 -5.52
C VAL A 27 8.04 -0.88 -4.05
N PHE A 28 6.78 -0.70 -3.71
CA PHE A 28 6.29 -0.69 -2.33
C PHE A 28 5.51 -1.96 -2.06
N ASN A 29 5.92 -2.70 -1.03
CA ASN A 29 5.20 -3.88 -0.58
C ASN A 29 4.15 -3.46 0.44
N LEU A 30 2.97 -4.04 0.29
CA LEU A 30 1.85 -3.90 1.20
C LEU A 30 1.45 -5.27 1.74
N GLU A 31 0.97 -5.29 2.96
CA GLU A 31 0.28 -6.42 3.55
C GLU A 31 -1.22 -6.16 3.49
N VAL A 32 -1.97 -7.11 2.97
CA VAL A 32 -3.44 -7.09 2.93
C VAL A 32 -3.94 -8.26 3.76
N VAL A 33 -4.61 -7.95 4.86
CA VAL A 33 -5.21 -8.94 5.76
C VAL A 33 -6.72 -8.93 5.55
N VAL A 34 -7.25 -10.03 5.03
CA VAL A 34 -8.69 -10.18 4.78
C VAL A 34 -9.38 -10.66 6.07
N PRO A 35 -10.28 -9.85 6.68
CA PRO A 35 -10.99 -10.25 7.86
C PRO A 35 -12.03 -11.35 7.57
N GLU A 36 -12.42 -12.10 8.60
CA GLU A 36 -13.42 -13.17 8.48
C GLU A 36 -14.78 -12.64 7.97
N ARG A 37 -15.14 -11.42 8.35
CA ARG A 37 -16.39 -10.78 7.93
C ARG A 37 -16.31 -9.99 6.62
N TYR A 38 -15.23 -10.18 5.83
CA TYR A 38 -15.17 -9.61 4.49
C TYR A 38 -16.30 -10.17 3.61
N PRO A 39 -17.00 -9.39 2.79
CA PRO A 39 -16.79 -7.96 2.47
C PRO A 39 -17.54 -6.97 3.37
N PHE A 40 -18.18 -7.39 4.45
CA PHE A 40 -18.90 -6.50 5.37
C PHE A 40 -17.94 -5.65 6.20
N GLU A 41 -16.72 -6.13 6.43
CA GLU A 41 -15.62 -5.37 7.01
C GLU A 41 -14.54 -5.16 5.95
N PRO A 42 -13.87 -3.97 5.95
CA PRO A 42 -12.79 -3.71 5.01
C PRO A 42 -11.58 -4.60 5.31
N PRO A 43 -10.76 -4.93 4.30
CA PRO A 43 -9.47 -5.53 4.53
C PRO A 43 -8.55 -4.54 5.27
N LYS A 44 -7.66 -5.05 6.11
CA LYS A 44 -6.62 -4.26 6.74
C LYS A 44 -5.43 -4.19 5.80
N ILE A 45 -5.05 -2.98 5.40
CA ILE A 45 -3.94 -2.75 4.47
C ILE A 45 -2.91 -1.86 5.15
N ARG A 46 -1.64 -2.24 5.06
CA ARG A 46 -0.53 -1.42 5.52
C ARG A 46 0.69 -1.56 4.62
N PHE A 47 1.51 -0.53 4.58
CA PHE A 47 2.81 -0.59 3.92
C PHE A 47 3.80 -1.41 4.75
N LEU A 48 4.50 -2.32 4.09
CA LEU A 48 5.67 -3.02 4.64
C LEU A 48 6.96 -2.28 4.28
N THR A 49 6.97 -1.63 3.10
CA THR A 49 8.08 -0.77 2.67
C THR A 49 7.91 0.61 3.30
N PRO A 50 8.93 1.15 3.98
CA PRO A 50 8.88 2.53 4.49
C PRO A 50 8.67 3.53 3.37
N ILE A 51 7.79 4.51 3.61
CA ILE A 51 7.45 5.57 2.66
C ILE A 51 7.38 6.92 3.37
N TYR A 52 7.87 7.97 2.74
CA TYR A 52 7.79 9.34 3.24
C TYR A 52 6.53 10.01 2.69
N HIS A 53 5.44 10.03 3.47
CA HIS A 53 4.13 10.47 3.00
C HIS A 53 3.27 11.05 4.13
N PRO A 54 2.52 12.16 3.90
CA PRO A 54 1.68 12.78 4.94
C PRO A 54 0.64 11.86 5.56
N ASN A 55 0.05 10.97 4.77
CA ASN A 55 -1.07 10.10 5.18
C ASN A 55 -0.66 8.67 5.52
N ILE A 56 0.64 8.38 5.58
CA ILE A 56 1.17 7.04 5.90
C ILE A 56 2.21 7.19 7.00
N ASP A 57 2.02 6.50 8.11
CA ASP A 57 2.93 6.61 9.25
C ASP A 57 4.11 5.61 9.18
N SER A 58 4.99 5.70 10.17
CA SER A 58 6.18 4.84 10.28
C SER A 58 5.87 3.36 10.47
N ALA A 59 4.68 3.02 10.95
CA ALA A 59 4.19 1.63 11.05
C ALA A 59 3.53 1.14 9.75
N GLY A 60 3.43 1.99 8.73
CA GLY A 60 2.79 1.68 7.45
C GLY A 60 1.27 1.84 7.45
N ARG A 61 0.68 2.37 8.53
CA ARG A 61 -0.77 2.63 8.59
C ARG A 61 -1.16 3.72 7.63
N ILE A 62 -2.31 3.55 6.97
CA ILE A 62 -2.79 4.43 5.90
C ILE A 62 -4.03 5.18 6.39
N CYS A 63 -4.02 6.51 6.30
CA CYS A 63 -5.21 7.34 6.51
C CYS A 63 -5.98 7.47 5.19
N LEU A 64 -6.95 6.59 4.99
CA LEU A 64 -7.81 6.58 3.79
C LEU A 64 -9.22 6.15 4.20
N ASP A 65 -10.22 6.92 3.79
CA ASP A 65 -11.62 6.75 4.18
C ASP A 65 -12.22 5.42 3.72
N VAL A 66 -11.89 4.96 2.50
CA VAL A 66 -12.38 3.69 1.95
C VAL A 66 -11.85 2.46 2.70
N LEU A 67 -10.85 2.62 3.58
CA LEU A 67 -10.34 1.56 4.47
C LEU A 67 -11.06 1.51 5.82
N ARG A 68 -12.05 2.37 6.05
CA ARG A 68 -12.77 2.49 7.32
C ARG A 68 -14.27 2.33 7.12
N LEU A 69 -14.94 1.77 8.14
CA LEU A 69 -16.41 1.66 8.16
C LEU A 69 -17.08 3.02 8.39
N PRO A 70 -18.28 3.24 7.79
CA PRO A 70 -19.12 4.38 8.16
C PRO A 70 -19.44 4.40 9.68
N PRO A 71 -19.68 5.58 10.29
CA PRO A 71 -19.74 6.92 9.68
C PRO A 71 -18.38 7.58 9.48
N LYS A 72 -17.29 7.05 10.06
CA LYS A 72 -15.94 7.64 9.97
C LYS A 72 -15.21 7.36 8.66
N GLY A 73 -15.70 6.41 7.87
CA GLY A 73 -15.13 6.01 6.60
C GLY A 73 -16.17 5.78 5.52
N ALA A 74 -15.71 5.35 4.35
CA ALA A 74 -16.51 5.17 3.14
C ALA A 74 -16.51 3.73 2.62
N TRP A 75 -16.07 2.75 3.42
CA TRP A 75 -16.09 1.35 3.02
C TRP A 75 -17.52 0.89 2.70
N ARG A 76 -17.65 0.16 1.60
CA ARG A 76 -18.89 -0.51 1.17
C ARG A 76 -18.58 -1.92 0.70
N PRO A 77 -19.45 -2.92 0.95
CA PRO A 77 -19.24 -4.29 0.47
C PRO A 77 -19.10 -4.44 -1.06
N SER A 78 -19.52 -3.43 -1.83
CA SER A 78 -19.35 -3.36 -3.28
C SER A 78 -17.93 -3.00 -3.73
N LEU A 79 -17.08 -2.49 -2.83
CA LEU A 79 -15.68 -2.22 -3.11
C LEU A 79 -14.89 -3.54 -3.06
N ASN A 80 -13.85 -3.61 -3.88
CA ASN A 80 -12.95 -4.76 -3.92
C ASN A 80 -11.49 -4.33 -3.64
N ILE A 81 -10.62 -5.32 -3.44
CA ILE A 81 -9.21 -5.06 -3.11
C ILE A 81 -8.52 -4.27 -4.23
N SER A 82 -8.85 -4.53 -5.50
CA SER A 82 -8.28 -3.79 -6.63
C SER A 82 -8.63 -2.30 -6.56
N THR A 83 -9.89 -1.96 -6.25
CA THR A 83 -10.32 -0.56 -6.06
C THR A 83 -9.56 0.10 -4.91
N LEU A 84 -9.34 -0.61 -3.79
CA LEU A 84 -8.57 -0.10 -2.66
C LEU A 84 -7.11 0.18 -3.05
N LEU A 85 -6.48 -0.72 -3.78
CA LEU A 85 -5.10 -0.54 -4.23
C LEU A 85 -4.97 0.66 -5.18
N THR A 86 -5.95 0.84 -6.07
CA THR A 86 -6.02 2.03 -6.94
C THR A 86 -6.18 3.31 -6.11
N SER A 87 -7.03 3.29 -5.09
CA SER A 87 -7.21 4.43 -4.18
C SER A 87 -5.93 4.75 -3.38
N ILE A 88 -5.19 3.73 -2.95
CA ILE A 88 -3.90 3.90 -2.27
C ILE A 88 -2.86 4.50 -3.24
N GLN A 89 -2.83 4.04 -4.51
CA GLN A 89 -1.93 4.58 -5.51
C GLN A 89 -2.24 6.05 -5.84
N LEU A 90 -3.53 6.40 -5.90
CA LEU A 90 -3.96 7.79 -6.05
C LEU A 90 -3.54 8.64 -4.85
N LEU A 91 -3.71 8.13 -3.61
CA LEU A 91 -3.27 8.81 -2.39
C LEU A 91 -1.74 9.04 -2.39
N MET A 92 -0.95 8.10 -2.90
CA MET A 92 0.50 8.29 -3.05
C MET A 92 0.81 9.47 -3.98
N SER A 93 0.07 9.59 -5.09
CA SER A 93 0.27 10.66 -6.09
C SER A 93 -0.27 12.01 -5.61
N GLU A 94 -1.39 12.00 -4.91
CA GLU A 94 -2.12 13.16 -4.43
C GLU A 94 -2.36 13.05 -2.91
N PRO A 95 -1.37 13.42 -2.07
CA PRO A 95 -1.54 13.42 -0.62
C PRO A 95 -2.68 14.33 -0.17
N ASN A 96 -3.39 13.91 0.88
CA ASN A 96 -4.38 14.74 1.57
C ASN A 96 -3.76 15.40 2.80
N PRO A 97 -3.35 16.67 2.71
CA PRO A 97 -2.68 17.34 3.80
C PRO A 97 -3.63 17.80 4.92
N ASP A 98 -4.94 17.68 4.75
CA ASP A 98 -5.94 18.13 5.72
C ASP A 98 -6.30 17.06 6.76
N ASP A 99 -5.98 15.78 6.47
CA ASP A 99 -6.11 14.67 7.44
C ASP A 99 -4.82 13.85 7.52
N PRO A 100 -3.72 14.45 8.02
CA PRO A 100 -2.42 13.79 8.04
C PRO A 100 -2.27 12.83 9.23
N LEU A 101 -1.48 11.75 9.02
CA LEU A 101 -0.90 10.96 10.10
C LEU A 101 0.46 11.50 10.54
N MET A 102 1.17 12.18 9.63
CA MET A 102 2.50 12.75 9.84
C MET A 102 2.45 14.27 9.66
N ALA A 103 2.24 14.99 10.77
CA ALA A 103 2.05 16.44 10.76
C ALA A 103 3.24 17.20 10.17
N ASP A 104 4.47 16.79 10.49
CA ASP A 104 5.69 17.42 10.00
C ASP A 104 5.81 17.29 8.47
N ILE A 105 5.56 16.07 7.95
CA ILE A 105 5.61 15.79 6.51
C ILE A 105 4.48 16.54 5.78
N SER A 106 3.30 16.64 6.40
CA SER A 106 2.19 17.42 5.85
C SER A 106 2.53 18.92 5.76
N SER A 107 3.19 19.46 6.77
CA SER A 107 3.65 20.84 6.77
C SER A 107 4.69 21.10 5.68
N GLU A 108 5.64 20.18 5.48
CA GLU A 108 6.59 20.25 4.36
C GLU A 108 5.85 20.20 3.01
N TYR A 109 4.88 19.31 2.86
CA TYR A 109 4.09 19.20 1.63
C TYR A 109 3.32 20.48 1.30
N LYS A 110 2.75 21.16 2.33
CA LYS A 110 1.98 22.40 2.17
C LYS A 110 2.87 23.61 1.90
N TYR A 111 3.96 23.77 2.66
CA TYR A 111 4.70 25.02 2.73
C TYR A 111 6.11 24.94 2.14
N ASN A 112 6.64 23.73 1.93
CA ASN A 112 8.01 23.53 1.45
C ASN A 112 8.11 22.32 0.53
N LYS A 113 7.36 22.36 -0.54
CA LYS A 113 7.14 21.22 -1.44
C LYS A 113 8.43 20.67 -2.06
N GLU A 114 9.44 21.54 -2.28
CA GLU A 114 10.74 21.10 -2.80
C GLU A 114 11.48 20.20 -1.81
N VAL A 115 11.46 20.55 -0.52
CA VAL A 115 12.05 19.73 0.53
C VAL A 115 11.31 18.41 0.68
N PHE A 116 9.98 18.43 0.64
CA PHE A 116 9.17 17.23 0.65
C PHE A 116 9.53 16.29 -0.51
N ILE A 117 9.58 16.81 -1.74
CA ILE A 117 9.93 16.01 -2.93
C ILE A 117 11.33 15.40 -2.80
N LYS A 118 12.30 16.18 -2.32
CA LYS A 118 13.67 15.71 -2.11
C LYS A 118 13.71 14.56 -1.09
N ASN A 119 13.08 14.75 0.06
CA ASN A 119 13.05 13.75 1.13
C ASN A 119 12.32 12.47 0.69
N ALA A 120 11.17 12.61 0.02
CA ALA A 120 10.41 11.48 -0.48
C ALA A 120 11.16 10.67 -1.54
N LYS A 121 11.89 11.34 -2.44
CA LYS A 121 12.79 10.67 -3.42
C LYS A 121 13.91 9.91 -2.73
N GLN A 122 14.58 10.53 -1.76
CA GLN A 122 15.66 9.86 -1.01
C GLN A 122 15.16 8.61 -0.28
N TRP A 123 13.98 8.68 0.33
CA TRP A 123 13.37 7.51 0.98
C TRP A 123 13.01 6.42 -0.03
N THR A 124 12.48 6.79 -1.19
CA THR A 124 12.15 5.86 -2.26
C THR A 124 13.41 5.14 -2.76
N GLU A 125 14.50 5.86 -3.00
CA GLU A 125 15.78 5.28 -3.40
C GLU A 125 16.35 4.37 -2.32
N LYS A 126 16.23 4.75 -1.05
CA LYS A 126 16.77 3.99 0.08
C LYS A 126 16.00 2.70 0.37
N TYR A 127 14.67 2.74 0.33
CA TYR A 127 13.81 1.67 0.85
C TYR A 127 13.02 0.92 -0.23
N ALA A 128 12.70 1.55 -1.34
CA ALA A 128 11.83 1.02 -2.39
C ALA A 128 12.55 0.74 -3.72
N SER A 129 13.89 0.91 -3.81
CA SER A 129 14.59 0.68 -5.05
C SER A 129 14.62 -0.81 -5.42
N GLN A 130 14.43 -1.11 -6.71
CA GLN A 130 14.42 -2.48 -7.24
C GLN A 130 15.79 -3.17 -7.13
N GLN A 131 16.89 -2.43 -7.07
CA GLN A 131 18.26 -2.97 -7.11
C GLN A 131 18.65 -3.82 -5.88
N LYS A 132 17.97 -3.69 -4.75
CA LYS A 132 18.28 -4.44 -3.52
C LYS A 132 17.65 -5.83 -3.41
N ARG A 133 16.82 -6.28 -4.39
CA ARG A 133 16.03 -7.52 -4.29
C ARG A 133 16.34 -8.61 -5.30
N VAL A 134 17.43 -8.56 -6.05
CA VAL A 134 17.79 -9.62 -7.02
C VAL A 134 18.57 -10.79 -6.38
N ARG A 135 18.63 -10.88 -5.05
CA ARG A 135 19.19 -12.07 -4.38
C ARG A 135 18.05 -12.85 -3.69
N ASN A 136 17.71 -13.99 -4.31
CA ASN A 136 16.82 -15.05 -3.81
C ASN A 136 15.30 -14.83 -3.93
N VAL A 137 14.78 -15.00 -5.15
CA VAL A 137 13.40 -15.48 -5.33
C VAL A 137 13.44 -16.56 -6.43
N PRO A 138 12.97 -17.81 -6.16
CA PRO A 138 12.75 -18.78 -7.23
C PRO A 138 11.67 -18.25 -8.16
N CYS A 139 11.88 -18.46 -9.47
CA CYS A 139 10.89 -18.15 -10.51
C CYS A 139 9.55 -18.80 -10.19
N PHE A 140 8.54 -17.97 -9.93
CA PHE A 140 7.15 -18.37 -10.00
C PHE A 140 6.45 -17.49 -11.03
N ASP A 141 5.71 -18.12 -11.95
CA ASP A 141 5.06 -17.48 -13.08
C ASP A 141 4.17 -16.31 -12.64
N SER A 142 4.53 -15.14 -13.12
CA SER A 142 3.81 -13.89 -12.87
C SER A 142 2.62 -13.79 -13.81
N ALA A 143 1.41 -13.91 -13.30
CA ALA A 143 0.23 -13.45 -14.03
C ALA A 143 0.28 -11.91 -14.12
N LYS A 144 0.80 -11.39 -15.24
CA LYS A 144 0.74 -9.97 -15.58
C LYS A 144 -0.65 -9.64 -16.05
N LYS A 145 -1.36 -8.79 -15.32
CA LYS A 145 -2.57 -8.14 -15.80
C LYS A 145 -2.25 -6.66 -16.03
N GLU A 146 -2.19 -6.28 -17.29
CA GLU A 146 -2.00 -4.90 -17.74
C GLU A 146 -3.36 -4.20 -17.70
N LEU A 147 -3.48 -3.16 -16.90
CA LEU A 147 -4.61 -2.24 -16.90
C LEU A 147 -4.02 -0.83 -16.96
N ASP A 148 -4.21 -0.17 -18.10
CA ASP A 148 -3.92 1.24 -18.36
C ASP A 148 -2.51 1.74 -17.97
N GLY A 149 -1.46 1.04 -18.40
CA GLY A 149 -0.07 1.49 -18.22
C GLY A 149 0.47 1.41 -16.78
N GLN A 150 -0.27 0.78 -15.87
CA GLN A 150 0.12 0.57 -14.47
C GLN A 150 0.25 -0.93 -14.19
N TYR A 151 1.45 -1.36 -13.81
CA TYR A 151 1.71 -2.77 -13.50
C TYR A 151 1.35 -3.09 -12.05
N LEU A 152 0.28 -3.84 -11.85
CA LEU A 152 -0.05 -4.46 -10.57
C LEU A 152 0.52 -5.89 -10.56
N VAL A 153 1.59 -6.12 -9.80
CA VAL A 153 2.19 -7.46 -9.67
C VAL A 153 1.61 -8.14 -8.44
N LEU A 154 0.84 -9.19 -8.68
CA LEU A 154 0.27 -10.06 -7.65
C LEU A 154 1.31 -11.10 -7.24
N LEU A 155 1.80 -11.06 -6.00
CA LEU A 155 2.53 -12.17 -5.40
C LEU A 155 1.69 -12.75 -4.26
N VAL A 156 1.09 -13.90 -4.50
CA VAL A 156 0.47 -14.70 -3.44
C VAL A 156 1.56 -15.54 -2.80
N LYS A 157 1.95 -15.25 -1.58
CA LYS A 157 2.64 -16.22 -0.74
C LYS A 157 1.59 -17.15 -0.17
N ALA A 158 1.41 -18.32 -0.79
CA ALA A 158 0.75 -19.41 -0.11
C ALA A 158 1.60 -19.78 1.11
N GLY A 159 1.07 -19.58 2.31
CA GLY A 159 1.68 -20.09 3.53
C GLY A 159 1.74 -21.62 3.46
N ASP A 160 2.86 -22.18 3.89
CA ASP A 160 3.15 -23.61 3.88
C ASP A 160 1.96 -24.44 4.36
N TRP A 161 1.48 -25.28 3.47
CA TRP A 161 0.55 -26.36 3.78
C TRP A 161 1.35 -27.54 4.33
N THR A 162 1.50 -27.64 5.64
CA THR A 162 1.83 -28.88 6.35
C THR A 162 0.81 -29.13 7.45
#